data_27175fe04b5ebba4efae96eec1931af7
#
_entry.id   27175fe04b5ebba4efae96eec1931af7
#
_cell.length_a   1.000
_cell.length_b   1.000
_cell.length_c   1.000
_cell.angle_alpha   90.00
_cell.angle_beta   90.00
_cell.angle_gamma   90.00
#
_symmetry.space_group_name_H-M   'P 1'
#
loop_
_entity.id
_entity.type
_entity.pdbx_description
1 polymer ?
#
loop_
_entity_poly.entity_id
_entity_poly.type
_entity_poly.pdbx_seq_one_letter_code
_entity_poly.pdbx_strand_id
1 'polypeptide(L)'
;MTTSTRVARRAAEARPITAGIVGAGYVGRGLTHLLDRLPGFRPAVVVNRTAERAIDAYVQAGVPAGEVLVARTERDVRDAVERGQPVVTQDPDLAIACDALEVLVEATGTLDHGATVMLDALRAGRRVVSINAEVDATVGWLLHVAAAANGGVYTICDGDQPGVQMRTLDQVHGMAFDVVASVNCKRHMDVHQSVADSAPYAARDDTSIAVTVSAGDGTKMNIEQAVVANLAGLPPEVRGMHGVPTTLERALPDMLETISRDGVVDYTLGGDFGEIGRASCRERV
;
A
#
# COMPACT_ATOMS: atom_id res chain seq x y z
N MET A 1 -12.12 18.88 11.89
CA MET A 1 -11.25 19.26 10.74
C MET A 1 -10.88 17.97 10.02
N THR A 2 -11.22 17.82 8.75
CA THR A 2 -10.94 16.63 7.93
C THR A 2 -9.45 16.52 7.58
N THR A 3 -9.00 15.33 7.14
CA THR A 3 -7.62 15.12 6.67
C THR A 3 -7.29 16.07 5.51
N SER A 4 -8.19 16.21 4.53
CA SER A 4 -8.02 17.12 3.40
C SER A 4 -7.86 18.58 3.82
N THR A 5 -8.62 19.03 4.84
CA THR A 5 -8.48 20.39 5.38
C THR A 5 -7.11 20.61 6.05
N ARG A 6 -6.58 19.60 6.75
CA ARG A 6 -5.25 19.68 7.39
C ARG A 6 -4.14 19.76 6.33
N VAL A 7 -4.23 18.95 5.27
CA VAL A 7 -3.27 18.96 4.16
C VAL A 7 -3.32 20.29 3.41
N ALA A 8 -4.51 20.81 3.10
CA ALA A 8 -4.68 22.12 2.47
C ALA A 8 -4.07 23.25 3.30
N ARG A 9 -4.18 23.20 4.64
CA ARG A 9 -3.51 24.16 5.52
C ARG A 9 -1.99 24.07 5.41
N ARG A 10 -1.42 22.84 5.39
CA ARG A 10 0.03 22.64 5.19
C ARG A 10 0.50 23.24 3.87
N ALA A 11 -0.28 23.08 2.80
CA ALA A 11 -0.01 23.70 1.50
C ALA A 11 -0.01 25.23 1.59
N ALA A 12 -1.02 25.82 2.23
CA ALA A 12 -1.14 27.28 2.38
C ALA A 12 0.00 27.87 3.23
N GLU A 13 0.50 27.12 4.21
CA GLU A 13 1.63 27.53 5.06
C GLU A 13 3.00 27.28 4.40
N ALA A 14 3.05 26.82 3.14
CA ALA A 14 4.27 26.37 2.43
C ALA A 14 5.10 25.36 3.23
N ARG A 15 4.45 24.49 3.98
CA ARG A 15 5.04 23.45 4.82
C ARG A 15 4.52 22.06 4.43
N PRO A 16 4.84 21.58 3.21
CA PRO A 16 4.36 20.29 2.75
C PRO A 16 4.89 19.16 3.63
N ILE A 17 4.12 18.08 3.72
CA ILE A 17 4.56 16.83 4.33
C ILE A 17 5.66 16.24 3.44
N THR A 18 6.85 16.09 3.99
CA THR A 18 8.00 15.55 3.28
C THR A 18 8.05 14.04 3.41
N ALA A 19 7.95 13.35 2.28
CA ALA A 19 7.95 11.89 2.22
C ALA A 19 9.25 11.34 1.62
N GLY A 20 9.78 10.29 2.26
CA GLY A 20 10.76 9.39 1.66
C GLY A 20 10.04 8.14 1.16
N ILE A 21 10.27 7.74 -0.09
CA ILE A 21 9.65 6.58 -0.71
C ILE A 21 10.72 5.51 -0.93
N VAL A 22 10.57 4.35 -0.31
CA VAL A 22 11.49 3.23 -0.47
C VAL A 22 10.91 2.24 -1.46
N GLY A 23 11.55 2.15 -2.63
CA GLY A 23 11.09 1.39 -3.78
C GLY A 23 10.58 2.27 -4.92
N ALA A 24 11.17 2.10 -6.12
CA ALA A 24 10.77 2.78 -7.36
C ALA A 24 10.19 1.80 -8.38
N GLY A 25 9.41 0.83 -7.90
CA GLY A 25 8.59 -0.06 -8.72
C GLY A 25 7.31 0.65 -9.19
N TYR A 26 6.36 -0.13 -9.71
CA TYR A 26 5.08 0.40 -10.20
C TYR A 26 4.39 1.33 -9.19
N VAL A 27 4.23 0.86 -7.95
CA VAL A 27 3.55 1.64 -6.90
C VAL A 27 4.38 2.85 -6.47
N GLY A 28 5.69 2.68 -6.25
CA GLY A 28 6.56 3.80 -5.80
C GLY A 28 6.65 4.92 -6.83
N ARG A 29 6.70 4.62 -8.13
CA ARG A 29 6.64 5.62 -9.21
C ARG A 29 5.29 6.36 -9.21
N GLY A 30 4.19 5.60 -9.15
CA GLY A 30 2.85 6.19 -9.08
C GLY A 30 2.67 7.10 -7.87
N LEU A 31 3.18 6.68 -6.71
CA LEU A 31 3.13 7.46 -5.49
C LEU A 31 4.00 8.73 -5.58
N THR A 32 5.21 8.65 -6.15
CA THR A 32 6.08 9.80 -6.39
C THR A 32 5.34 10.84 -7.24
N HIS A 33 4.74 10.40 -8.36
CA HIS A 33 3.96 11.28 -9.23
C HIS A 33 2.74 11.88 -8.52
N LEU A 34 2.00 11.08 -7.76
CA LEU A 34 0.82 11.55 -7.02
C LEU A 34 1.17 12.59 -5.96
N LEU A 35 2.19 12.32 -5.13
CA LEU A 35 2.58 13.22 -4.05
C LEU A 35 3.18 14.53 -4.57
N ASP A 36 3.83 14.51 -5.72
CA ASP A 36 4.34 15.73 -6.37
C ASP A 36 3.19 16.65 -6.82
N ARG A 37 2.08 16.08 -7.26
CA ARG A 37 0.90 16.84 -7.73
C ARG A 37 -0.07 17.24 -6.63
N LEU A 38 0.00 16.61 -5.47
CA LEU A 38 -0.91 16.90 -4.36
C LEU A 38 -0.41 18.07 -3.53
N PRO A 39 -1.11 19.24 -3.51
CA PRO A 39 -0.72 20.35 -2.66
C PRO A 39 -0.63 19.92 -1.20
N GLY A 40 0.46 20.28 -0.54
CA GLY A 40 0.72 19.92 0.86
C GLY A 40 1.50 18.63 1.07
N PHE A 41 1.93 17.99 -0.02
CA PHE A 41 2.89 16.89 0.01
C PHE A 41 4.12 17.21 -0.83
N ARG A 42 5.23 16.53 -0.55
CA ARG A 42 6.44 16.57 -1.35
C ARG A 42 7.15 15.21 -1.26
N PRO A 43 7.31 14.48 -2.37
CA PRO A 43 8.19 13.33 -2.45
C PRO A 43 9.64 13.84 -2.45
N ALA A 44 10.27 13.87 -1.27
CA ALA A 44 11.57 14.51 -1.11
C ALA A 44 12.75 13.56 -1.40
N VAL A 45 12.60 12.28 -1.06
CA VAL A 45 13.61 11.24 -1.30
C VAL A 45 12.98 10.02 -1.91
N VAL A 46 13.56 9.49 -2.99
CA VAL A 46 13.24 8.16 -3.53
C VAL A 46 14.44 7.25 -3.36
N VAL A 47 14.25 6.16 -2.63
CA VAL A 47 15.27 5.14 -2.40
C VAL A 47 15.03 3.95 -3.32
N ASN A 48 16.04 3.56 -4.09
CA ASN A 48 15.96 2.35 -4.89
C ASN A 48 17.35 1.77 -5.18
N ARG A 49 17.50 0.45 -5.14
CA ARG A 49 18.77 -0.23 -5.45
C ARG A 49 19.36 0.13 -6.81
N THR A 50 18.53 0.57 -7.76
CA THR A 50 18.93 1.07 -9.08
C THR A 50 18.60 2.57 -9.13
N ALA A 51 19.63 3.42 -9.11
CA ALA A 51 19.46 4.87 -9.04
C ALA A 51 18.66 5.42 -10.23
N GLU A 52 18.88 4.88 -11.42
CA GLU A 52 18.19 5.28 -12.65
C GLU A 52 16.68 5.11 -12.54
N ARG A 53 16.18 4.01 -11.93
CA ARG A 53 14.74 3.81 -11.68
C ARG A 53 14.16 4.84 -10.73
N ALA A 54 14.91 5.26 -9.74
CA ALA A 54 14.49 6.30 -8.82
C ALA A 54 14.49 7.69 -9.48
N ILE A 55 15.45 7.99 -10.35
CA ILE A 55 15.45 9.19 -11.18
C ILE A 55 14.24 9.18 -12.12
N ASP A 56 13.97 8.06 -12.78
CA ASP A 56 12.82 7.90 -13.68
C ASP A 56 11.49 8.16 -12.97
N ALA A 57 11.37 7.80 -11.67
CA ALA A 57 10.16 8.11 -10.90
C ALA A 57 9.89 9.62 -10.82
N TYR A 58 10.92 10.43 -10.62
CA TYR A 58 10.80 11.88 -10.65
C TYR A 58 10.58 12.44 -12.07
N VAL A 59 11.26 11.88 -13.07
CA VAL A 59 11.09 12.30 -14.48
C VAL A 59 9.65 12.08 -14.93
N GLN A 60 9.05 10.95 -14.57
CA GLN A 60 7.63 10.66 -14.85
C GLN A 60 6.68 11.61 -14.08
N ALA A 61 7.11 12.15 -12.94
CA ALA A 61 6.37 13.19 -12.23
C ALA A 61 6.53 14.60 -12.85
N GLY A 62 7.42 14.76 -13.83
CA GLY A 62 7.66 16.02 -14.53
C GLY A 62 8.90 16.78 -14.06
N VAL A 63 9.70 16.20 -13.16
CA VAL A 63 10.94 16.80 -12.68
C VAL A 63 12.08 16.52 -13.67
N PRO A 64 12.82 17.53 -14.15
CA PRO A 64 13.98 17.31 -15.01
C PRO A 64 15.05 16.46 -14.34
N ALA A 65 15.58 15.44 -15.04
CA ALA A 65 16.59 14.54 -14.47
C ALA A 65 17.82 15.28 -13.89
N GLY A 66 18.22 16.40 -14.49
CA GLY A 66 19.34 17.22 -14.02
C GLY A 66 19.10 17.98 -12.71
N GLU A 67 17.86 18.04 -12.23
CA GLU A 67 17.50 18.64 -10.95
C GLU A 67 17.52 17.63 -9.80
N VAL A 68 17.52 16.33 -10.12
CA VAL A 68 17.51 15.25 -9.14
C VAL A 68 18.92 14.98 -8.63
N LEU A 69 19.15 15.14 -7.35
CA LEU A 69 20.44 14.84 -6.72
C LEU A 69 20.55 13.33 -6.43
N VAL A 70 21.63 12.71 -6.86
CA VAL A 70 22.01 11.35 -6.39
C VAL A 70 22.90 11.50 -5.16
N ALA A 71 22.31 11.28 -3.99
CA ALA A 71 22.99 11.44 -2.71
C ALA A 71 23.69 10.15 -2.27
N ARG A 72 24.85 10.30 -1.63
CA ARG A 72 25.67 9.20 -1.09
C ARG A 72 26.02 9.37 0.38
N THR A 73 25.64 10.51 0.99
CA THR A 73 25.88 10.80 2.39
C THR A 73 24.62 11.38 3.05
N GLU A 74 24.49 11.21 4.36
CA GLU A 74 23.41 11.82 5.14
C GLU A 74 23.32 13.32 4.96
N ARG A 75 24.47 13.98 4.89
CA ARG A 75 24.54 15.43 4.68
C ARG A 75 23.94 15.82 3.34
N ASP A 76 24.27 15.10 2.27
CA ASP A 76 23.74 15.40 0.93
C ASP A 76 22.21 15.28 0.93
N VAL A 77 21.68 14.23 1.55
CA VAL A 77 20.22 14.01 1.68
C VAL A 77 19.58 15.17 2.44
N ARG A 78 20.08 15.47 3.64
CA ARG A 78 19.50 16.51 4.50
C ARG A 78 19.53 17.87 3.82
N ASP A 79 20.70 18.30 3.37
CA ASP A 79 20.91 19.62 2.75
C ASP A 79 20.04 19.81 1.50
N ALA A 80 19.83 18.76 0.71
CA ALA A 80 18.98 18.79 -0.48
C ALA A 80 17.48 18.82 -0.10
N VAL A 81 17.05 17.99 0.83
CA VAL A 81 15.65 17.97 1.32
C VAL A 81 15.27 19.32 1.91
N GLU A 82 16.14 19.96 2.70
CA GLU A 82 15.90 21.29 3.26
C GLU A 82 15.81 22.38 2.18
N ARG A 83 16.61 22.29 1.11
CA ARG A 83 16.52 23.19 -0.05
C ARG A 83 15.33 22.92 -0.97
N GLY A 84 14.57 21.86 -0.73
CA GLY A 84 13.46 21.46 -1.59
C GLY A 84 13.89 20.73 -2.87
N GLN A 85 15.14 20.28 -2.96
CA GLN A 85 15.66 19.56 -4.10
C GLN A 85 15.27 18.08 -4.03
N PRO A 86 14.77 17.48 -5.12
CA PRO A 86 14.51 16.04 -5.19
C PRO A 86 15.78 15.22 -5.04
N VAL A 87 15.71 14.16 -4.23
CA VAL A 87 16.87 13.31 -3.90
C VAL A 87 16.60 11.87 -4.25
N VAL A 88 17.63 11.22 -4.76
CA VAL A 88 17.69 9.78 -4.98
C VAL A 88 18.86 9.20 -4.20
N THR A 89 18.65 8.07 -3.55
CA THR A 89 19.73 7.27 -2.95
C THR A 89 19.50 5.78 -3.14
N GLN A 90 20.58 5.02 -3.10
CA GLN A 90 20.53 3.54 -3.13
C GLN A 90 20.53 2.93 -1.72
N ASP A 91 20.79 3.77 -0.72
CA ASP A 91 20.92 3.37 0.68
C ASP A 91 19.72 3.87 1.49
N PRO A 92 18.85 2.98 1.99
CA PRO A 92 17.70 3.37 2.81
C PRO A 92 18.11 4.03 4.14
N ASP A 93 19.27 3.71 4.68
CA ASP A 93 19.73 4.27 5.97
C ASP A 93 19.91 5.78 5.87
N LEU A 94 20.30 6.30 4.72
CA LEU A 94 20.42 7.74 4.48
C LEU A 94 19.05 8.46 4.56
N ALA A 95 17.99 7.81 4.10
CA ALA A 95 16.63 8.34 4.24
C ALA A 95 16.10 8.19 5.68
N ILE A 96 16.41 7.08 6.34
CA ILE A 96 16.06 6.84 7.75
C ILE A 96 16.72 7.89 8.65
N ALA A 97 17.97 8.21 8.43
CA ALA A 97 18.73 9.20 9.22
C ALA A 97 18.28 10.66 8.95
N CYS A 98 17.53 10.93 7.89
CA CYS A 98 17.14 12.29 7.52
C CYS A 98 15.93 12.80 8.32
N ASP A 99 16.17 13.60 9.36
CA ASP A 99 15.12 14.18 10.22
C ASP A 99 14.20 15.17 9.50
N ALA A 100 14.62 15.70 8.35
CA ALA A 100 13.79 16.57 7.51
C ALA A 100 12.67 15.80 6.78
N LEU A 101 12.70 14.46 6.78
CA LEU A 101 11.60 13.62 6.31
C LEU A 101 10.59 13.38 7.43
N GLU A 102 9.32 13.69 7.19
CA GLU A 102 8.25 13.50 8.15
C GLU A 102 7.68 12.08 8.13
N VAL A 103 7.76 11.40 6.98
CA VAL A 103 7.22 10.04 6.80
C VAL A 103 8.07 9.26 5.82
N LEU A 104 8.23 7.97 6.09
CA LEU A 104 8.79 6.99 5.15
C LEU A 104 7.68 6.08 4.66
N VAL A 105 7.63 5.84 3.35
CA VAL A 105 6.68 4.93 2.72
C VAL A 105 7.44 3.75 2.14
N GLU A 106 7.17 2.56 2.62
CA GLU A 106 7.74 1.32 2.09
C GLU A 106 6.87 0.78 0.95
N ALA A 107 7.45 0.66 -0.24
CA ALA A 107 6.80 0.24 -1.48
C ALA A 107 7.68 -0.71 -2.32
N THR A 108 8.55 -1.49 -1.69
CA THR A 108 9.49 -2.37 -2.42
C THR A 108 8.84 -3.65 -2.94
N GLY A 109 7.77 -4.12 -2.31
CA GLY A 109 7.12 -5.39 -2.62
C GLY A 109 8.00 -6.62 -2.32
N THR A 110 9.00 -6.49 -1.44
CA THR A 110 9.86 -7.59 -0.98
C THR A 110 9.72 -7.78 0.53
N LEU A 111 9.62 -9.03 0.98
CA LEU A 111 9.37 -9.34 2.40
C LEU A 111 10.56 -8.97 3.28
N ASP A 112 11.70 -9.61 3.10
CA ASP A 112 12.85 -9.47 4.00
C ASP A 112 13.40 -8.04 4.01
N HIS A 113 13.61 -7.45 2.84
CA HIS A 113 14.14 -6.10 2.73
C HIS A 113 13.14 -5.06 3.24
N GLY A 114 11.86 -5.18 2.88
CA GLY A 114 10.81 -4.28 3.36
C GLY A 114 10.66 -4.33 4.88
N ALA A 115 10.64 -5.54 5.46
CA ALA A 115 10.59 -5.72 6.91
C ALA A 115 11.81 -5.11 7.62
N THR A 116 13.02 -5.31 7.09
CA THR A 116 14.25 -4.75 7.66
C THR A 116 14.23 -3.22 7.64
N VAL A 117 13.96 -2.61 6.49
CA VAL A 117 13.91 -1.15 6.35
C VAL A 117 12.87 -0.53 7.29
N MET A 118 11.67 -1.12 7.35
CA MET A 118 10.63 -0.63 8.26
C MET A 118 11.02 -0.77 9.74
N LEU A 119 11.59 -1.91 10.12
CA LEU A 119 12.03 -2.13 11.50
C LEU A 119 13.11 -1.13 11.92
N ASP A 120 14.10 -0.88 11.06
CA ASP A 120 15.19 0.06 11.35
C ASP A 120 14.68 1.50 11.41
N ALA A 121 13.77 1.88 10.50
CA ALA A 121 13.10 3.16 10.57
C ALA A 121 12.28 3.35 11.87
N LEU A 122 11.54 2.34 12.30
CA LEU A 122 10.76 2.38 13.53
C LEU A 122 11.64 2.39 14.78
N ARG A 123 12.76 1.68 14.78
CA ARG A 123 13.78 1.76 15.85
C ARG A 123 14.39 3.16 15.96
N ALA A 124 14.52 3.87 14.84
CA ALA A 124 14.92 5.27 14.80
C ALA A 124 13.78 6.25 15.14
N GLY A 125 12.61 5.76 15.60
CA GLY A 125 11.47 6.60 15.96
C GLY A 125 10.74 7.26 14.76
N ARG A 126 10.92 6.73 13.55
CA ARG A 126 10.34 7.30 12.33
C ARG A 126 8.86 6.93 12.19
N ARG A 127 8.15 7.69 11.35
CA ARG A 127 6.78 7.37 10.93
C ARG A 127 6.84 6.59 9.63
N VAL A 128 6.27 5.41 9.62
CA VAL A 128 6.32 4.47 8.49
C VAL A 128 4.91 4.14 8.03
N VAL A 129 4.70 4.26 6.72
CA VAL A 129 3.51 3.75 6.03
C VAL A 129 3.93 2.58 5.15
N SER A 130 3.36 1.41 5.37
CA SER A 130 3.60 0.22 4.55
C SER A 130 2.58 0.11 3.42
N ILE A 131 3.08 -0.17 2.20
CA ILE A 131 2.24 -0.60 1.07
C ILE A 131 2.41 -2.12 0.85
N ASN A 132 3.16 -2.76 1.71
CA ASN A 132 3.53 -4.17 1.63
C ASN A 132 2.67 -4.98 2.61
N ALA A 133 1.49 -5.39 2.13
CA ALA A 133 0.54 -6.15 2.94
C ALA A 133 1.10 -7.50 3.40
N GLU A 134 1.99 -8.09 2.61
CA GLU A 134 2.63 -9.36 2.92
C GLU A 134 3.59 -9.25 4.11
N VAL A 135 4.32 -8.13 4.24
CA VAL A 135 5.15 -7.85 5.42
C VAL A 135 4.25 -7.60 6.64
N ASP A 136 3.18 -6.82 6.48
CA ASP A 136 2.24 -6.56 7.58
C ASP A 136 1.63 -7.85 8.13
N ALA A 137 1.16 -8.73 7.25
CA ALA A 137 0.59 -10.03 7.63
C ALA A 137 1.61 -10.97 8.30
N THR A 138 2.90 -10.82 7.98
CA THR A 138 3.95 -11.70 8.49
C THR A 138 4.54 -11.20 9.82
N VAL A 139 4.90 -9.92 9.89
CA VAL A 139 5.61 -9.32 11.03
C VAL A 139 5.02 -7.98 11.48
N GLY A 140 3.84 -7.59 11.00
CA GLY A 140 3.20 -6.32 11.32
C GLY A 140 3.07 -6.06 12.82
N TRP A 141 2.72 -7.09 13.61
CA TRP A 141 2.67 -7.00 15.07
C TRP A 141 4.01 -6.57 15.69
N LEU A 142 5.13 -7.09 15.16
CA LEU A 142 6.48 -6.70 15.61
C LEU A 142 6.79 -5.24 15.25
N LEU A 143 6.38 -4.80 14.05
CA LEU A 143 6.54 -3.41 13.62
C LEU A 143 5.72 -2.46 14.49
N HIS A 144 4.49 -2.82 14.88
CA HIS A 144 3.69 -2.06 15.85
C HIS A 144 4.38 -1.96 17.23
N VAL A 145 4.93 -3.07 17.73
CA VAL A 145 5.69 -3.08 18.99
C VAL A 145 6.92 -2.19 18.89
N ALA A 146 7.68 -2.28 17.79
CA ALA A 146 8.86 -1.44 17.57
C ALA A 146 8.50 0.04 17.49
N ALA A 147 7.41 0.39 16.80
CA ALA A 147 6.91 1.76 16.73
C ALA A 147 6.57 2.32 18.12
N ALA A 148 5.79 1.57 18.91
CA ALA A 148 5.38 1.97 20.25
C ALA A 148 6.58 2.14 21.20
N ALA A 149 7.57 1.23 21.12
CA ALA A 149 8.74 1.26 21.97
C ALA A 149 9.68 2.45 21.70
N ASN A 150 9.68 2.99 20.47
CA ASN A 150 10.62 4.03 20.06
C ASN A 150 9.95 5.38 19.71
N GLY A 151 8.65 5.55 20.04
CA GLY A 151 7.92 6.80 19.75
C GLY A 151 7.66 7.04 18.26
N GLY A 152 7.79 6.00 17.44
CA GLY A 152 7.47 6.01 16.02
C GLY A 152 5.98 5.77 15.75
N VAL A 153 5.62 5.75 14.47
CA VAL A 153 4.26 5.41 14.02
C VAL A 153 4.38 4.37 12.91
N TYR A 154 3.62 3.30 13.01
CA TYR A 154 3.47 2.32 11.95
C TYR A 154 2.02 2.22 11.51
N THR A 155 1.76 2.23 10.21
CA THR A 155 0.44 1.98 9.63
C THR A 155 0.57 1.39 8.23
N ILE A 156 -0.43 0.61 7.80
CA ILE A 156 -0.61 0.26 6.39
C ILE A 156 -1.22 1.45 5.64
N CYS A 157 -1.05 1.50 4.32
CA CYS A 157 -1.63 2.56 3.50
C CYS A 157 -3.16 2.48 3.50
N ASP A 158 -3.80 3.65 3.51
CA ASP A 158 -5.24 3.74 3.30
C ASP A 158 -5.57 3.52 1.81
N GLY A 159 -6.55 2.65 1.55
CA GLY A 159 -6.96 2.26 0.19
C GLY A 159 -6.60 0.81 -0.16
N ASP A 160 -5.79 0.13 0.63
CA ASP A 160 -5.65 -1.33 0.55
C ASP A 160 -6.90 -2.01 1.13
N GLN A 161 -7.18 -3.22 0.65
CA GLN A 161 -8.43 -3.92 0.98
C GLN A 161 -8.70 -4.06 2.48
N PRO A 162 -7.76 -4.49 3.33
CA PRO A 162 -8.02 -4.58 4.77
C PRO A 162 -8.42 -3.25 5.39
N GLY A 163 -7.72 -2.15 5.07
CA GLY A 163 -8.03 -0.83 5.57
C GLY A 163 -9.42 -0.33 5.14
N VAL A 164 -9.80 -0.58 3.88
CA VAL A 164 -11.12 -0.22 3.35
C VAL A 164 -12.21 -1.02 4.03
N GLN A 165 -12.04 -2.34 4.19
CA GLN A 165 -12.99 -3.20 4.87
C GLN A 165 -13.18 -2.77 6.33
N MET A 166 -12.09 -2.54 7.08
CA MET A 166 -12.17 -2.10 8.48
C MET A 166 -12.93 -0.78 8.63
N ARG A 167 -12.71 0.21 7.75
CA ARG A 167 -13.49 1.46 7.78
C ARG A 167 -14.97 1.23 7.49
N THR A 168 -15.28 0.32 6.57
CA THR A 168 -16.66 -0.04 6.25
C THR A 168 -17.34 -0.70 7.45
N LEU A 169 -16.62 -1.62 8.11
CA LEU A 169 -17.09 -2.27 9.34
C LEU A 169 -17.35 -1.26 10.46
N ASP A 170 -16.45 -0.30 10.69
CA ASP A 170 -16.65 0.77 11.67
C ASP A 170 -17.89 1.61 11.37
N GLN A 171 -18.15 1.92 10.10
CA GLN A 171 -19.34 2.65 9.68
C GLN A 171 -20.62 1.84 9.94
N VAL A 172 -20.61 0.55 9.61
CA VAL A 172 -21.75 -0.37 9.81
C VAL A 172 -22.07 -0.51 11.30
N HIS A 173 -21.04 -0.73 12.13
CA HIS A 173 -21.19 -0.79 13.58
C HIS A 173 -21.68 0.55 14.17
N GLY A 174 -21.17 1.67 13.64
CA GLY A 174 -21.63 3.02 14.04
C GLY A 174 -23.11 3.31 13.73
N MET A 175 -23.70 2.55 12.80
CA MET A 175 -25.12 2.57 12.48
C MET A 175 -25.92 1.53 13.27
N ALA A 176 -25.30 0.82 14.21
CA ALA A 176 -25.88 -0.25 15.03
C ALA A 176 -26.38 -1.47 14.23
N PHE A 177 -25.70 -1.80 13.12
CA PHE A 177 -25.93 -3.05 12.40
C PHE A 177 -24.93 -4.11 12.81
N ASP A 178 -25.37 -5.36 12.84
CA ASP A 178 -24.51 -6.52 12.99
C ASP A 178 -23.94 -6.93 11.64
N VAL A 179 -22.66 -7.27 11.62
CA VAL A 179 -21.97 -7.73 10.42
C VAL A 179 -22.10 -9.23 10.28
N VAL A 180 -22.79 -9.66 9.25
CA VAL A 180 -22.96 -11.11 8.95
C VAL A 180 -21.80 -11.67 8.12
N ALA A 181 -21.17 -10.85 7.27
CA ALA A 181 -19.98 -11.23 6.53
C ALA A 181 -19.20 -9.99 6.07
N SER A 182 -17.87 -10.12 5.97
CA SER A 182 -16.99 -9.17 5.29
C SER A 182 -16.36 -9.86 4.09
N VAL A 183 -16.72 -9.40 2.88
CA VAL A 183 -16.41 -10.10 1.63
C VAL A 183 -15.58 -9.21 0.72
N ASN A 184 -14.46 -9.78 0.20
CA ASN A 184 -13.64 -9.11 -0.81
C ASN A 184 -14.05 -9.60 -2.21
N CYS A 185 -14.39 -8.69 -3.12
CA CYS A 185 -14.81 -9.02 -4.47
C CYS A 185 -13.62 -8.98 -5.42
N LYS A 186 -13.26 -10.11 -6.03
CA LYS A 186 -12.20 -10.22 -7.05
C LYS A 186 -12.78 -10.44 -8.43
N ARG A 187 -12.22 -9.70 -9.38
CA ARG A 187 -12.62 -9.77 -10.78
C ARG A 187 -12.13 -11.04 -11.47
N HIS A 188 -10.85 -11.35 -11.28
CA HIS A 188 -10.21 -12.53 -11.87
C HIS A 188 -9.28 -13.14 -10.85
N MET A 189 -9.46 -14.43 -10.62
CA MET A 189 -8.58 -15.22 -9.80
C MET A 189 -8.60 -16.66 -10.30
N ASP A 190 -7.45 -17.25 -10.47
CA ASP A 190 -7.28 -18.66 -10.77
C ASP A 190 -6.29 -19.24 -9.76
N VAL A 191 -6.82 -20.00 -8.81
CA VAL A 191 -6.03 -20.64 -7.73
C VAL A 191 -4.97 -21.60 -8.26
N HIS A 192 -5.00 -21.96 -9.52
CA HIS A 192 -4.01 -22.78 -10.21
C HIS A 192 -3.07 -21.98 -11.11
N GLN A 193 -3.17 -20.64 -11.09
CA GLN A 193 -2.34 -19.76 -11.91
C GLN A 193 -0.85 -20.00 -11.64
N SER A 194 -0.12 -20.36 -12.69
CA SER A 194 1.31 -20.60 -12.62
C SER A 194 2.14 -19.34 -12.88
N VAL A 195 3.44 -19.44 -12.59
CA VAL A 195 4.41 -18.39 -12.95
C VAL A 195 4.41 -18.11 -14.47
N ALA A 196 4.26 -19.17 -15.28
CA ALA A 196 4.23 -19.03 -16.74
C ALA A 196 3.00 -18.26 -17.22
N ASP A 197 1.83 -18.51 -16.62
CA ASP A 197 0.59 -17.82 -16.95
C ASP A 197 0.64 -16.34 -16.55
N SER A 198 1.38 -16.03 -15.48
CA SER A 198 1.52 -14.68 -14.95
C SER A 198 2.55 -13.81 -15.68
N ALA A 199 3.52 -14.43 -16.37
CA ALA A 199 4.64 -13.72 -16.98
C ALA A 199 4.21 -12.63 -18.00
N PRO A 200 3.21 -12.84 -18.89
CA PRO A 200 2.75 -11.78 -19.82
C PRO A 200 2.14 -10.58 -19.09
N TYR A 201 1.41 -10.82 -18.00
CA TYR A 201 0.78 -9.75 -17.20
C TYR A 201 1.84 -8.97 -16.42
N ALA A 202 2.81 -9.66 -15.81
CA ALA A 202 3.92 -9.02 -15.12
C ALA A 202 4.74 -8.11 -16.04
N ALA A 203 5.01 -8.56 -17.27
CA ALA A 203 5.72 -7.78 -18.28
C ALA A 203 4.92 -6.56 -18.75
N ARG A 204 3.60 -6.72 -18.96
CA ARG A 204 2.72 -5.62 -19.37
C ARG A 204 2.64 -4.52 -18.33
N ASP A 205 2.55 -4.89 -17.06
CA ASP A 205 2.28 -3.96 -15.96
C ASP A 205 3.58 -3.50 -15.24
N ASP A 206 4.75 -3.92 -15.74
CA ASP A 206 6.08 -3.67 -15.13
C ASP A 206 6.11 -4.02 -13.63
N THR A 207 5.53 -5.17 -13.29
CA THR A 207 5.48 -5.72 -11.92
C THR A 207 6.38 -6.94 -11.77
N SER A 208 6.70 -7.31 -10.54
CA SER A 208 7.42 -8.57 -10.32
C SER A 208 6.48 -9.77 -10.55
N ILE A 209 7.03 -10.86 -11.08
CA ILE A 209 6.27 -12.11 -11.29
C ILE A 209 5.65 -12.59 -9.97
N ALA A 210 6.37 -12.52 -8.86
CA ALA A 210 5.88 -12.95 -7.55
C ALA A 210 4.61 -12.17 -7.13
N VAL A 211 4.62 -10.84 -7.30
CA VAL A 211 3.45 -9.99 -7.00
C VAL A 211 2.29 -10.32 -7.93
N THR A 212 2.55 -10.54 -9.21
CA THR A 212 1.51 -10.86 -10.20
C THR A 212 0.88 -12.23 -9.93
N VAL A 213 1.68 -13.24 -9.61
CA VAL A 213 1.17 -14.57 -9.24
C VAL A 213 0.33 -14.48 -7.97
N SER A 214 0.85 -13.87 -6.90
CA SER A 214 0.14 -13.81 -5.63
C SER A 214 -1.18 -13.03 -5.72
N ALA A 215 -1.26 -12.05 -6.61
CA ALA A 215 -2.49 -11.32 -6.87
C ALA A 215 -3.52 -12.14 -7.65
N GLY A 216 -3.08 -13.11 -8.46
CA GLY A 216 -3.94 -13.91 -9.34
C GLY A 216 -4.29 -15.29 -8.78
N ASP A 217 -3.46 -15.89 -7.94
CA ASP A 217 -3.64 -17.26 -7.43
C ASP A 217 -4.39 -17.35 -6.09
N GLY A 218 -4.81 -16.23 -5.54
CA GLY A 218 -5.51 -16.16 -4.26
C GLY A 218 -4.62 -15.98 -3.04
N THR A 219 -3.30 -16.04 -3.16
CA THR A 219 -2.37 -15.86 -2.03
C THR A 219 -2.59 -14.51 -1.37
N LYS A 220 -2.54 -13.42 -2.14
CA LYS A 220 -2.76 -12.06 -1.62
C LYS A 220 -4.15 -11.90 -1.01
N MET A 221 -5.17 -12.46 -1.66
CA MET A 221 -6.54 -12.43 -1.16
C MET A 221 -6.66 -13.09 0.22
N ASN A 222 -6.09 -14.26 0.38
CA ASN A 222 -6.12 -14.98 1.67
C ASN A 222 -5.37 -14.20 2.76
N ILE A 223 -4.25 -13.57 2.43
CA ILE A 223 -3.50 -12.70 3.36
C ILE A 223 -4.36 -11.51 3.79
N GLU A 224 -4.94 -10.79 2.86
CA GLU A 224 -5.79 -9.62 3.13
C GLU A 224 -6.99 -9.96 4.00
N GLN A 225 -7.69 -11.06 3.70
CA GLN A 225 -8.83 -11.51 4.49
C GLN A 225 -8.42 -12.06 5.86
N ALA A 226 -7.25 -12.66 6.01
CA ALA A 226 -6.73 -13.06 7.31
C ALA A 226 -6.44 -11.84 8.21
N VAL A 227 -5.96 -10.74 7.64
CA VAL A 227 -5.79 -9.47 8.38
C VAL A 227 -7.15 -8.95 8.86
N VAL A 228 -8.16 -8.91 7.99
CA VAL A 228 -9.53 -8.49 8.37
C VAL A 228 -10.11 -9.42 9.43
N ALA A 229 -9.96 -10.74 9.27
CA ALA A 229 -10.43 -11.72 10.23
C ALA A 229 -9.86 -11.49 11.64
N ASN A 230 -8.56 -11.25 11.73
CA ASN A 230 -7.88 -10.99 13.00
C ASN A 230 -8.29 -9.66 13.63
N LEU A 231 -8.44 -8.61 12.83
CA LEU A 231 -8.80 -7.28 13.33
C LEU A 231 -10.27 -7.16 13.73
N ALA A 232 -11.17 -7.79 12.98
CA ALA A 232 -12.61 -7.68 13.18
C ALA A 232 -13.20 -8.83 14.03
N GLY A 233 -12.44 -9.89 14.27
CA GLY A 233 -12.95 -11.08 14.96
C GLY A 233 -13.93 -11.90 14.11
N LEU A 234 -13.81 -11.83 12.77
CA LEU A 234 -14.68 -12.52 11.82
C LEU A 234 -13.91 -13.72 11.21
N PRO A 235 -13.98 -14.93 11.78
CA PRO A 235 -13.18 -16.04 11.27
C PRO A 235 -13.67 -16.50 9.88
N PRO A 236 -12.79 -17.11 9.05
CA PRO A 236 -13.24 -17.86 7.88
C PRO A 236 -13.93 -19.16 8.33
N GLU A 237 -15.01 -19.57 7.65
CA GLU A 237 -15.72 -20.82 7.97
C GLU A 237 -14.91 -22.06 7.60
N VAL A 238 -14.17 -21.98 6.51
CA VAL A 238 -13.31 -23.06 6.02
C VAL A 238 -11.92 -22.54 5.76
N ARG A 239 -10.92 -23.41 5.83
CA ARG A 239 -9.54 -23.03 5.51
C ARG A 239 -9.46 -22.59 4.04
N GLY A 240 -8.97 -21.36 3.83
CA GLY A 240 -8.86 -20.75 2.51
C GLY A 240 -10.14 -20.07 2.02
N MET A 241 -11.21 -20.07 2.84
CA MET A 241 -12.52 -19.52 2.50
C MET A 241 -13.22 -20.31 1.37
N HIS A 242 -14.48 -19.97 1.05
CA HIS A 242 -15.21 -20.70 -0.01
C HIS A 242 -14.84 -20.20 -1.40
N GLY A 243 -14.63 -18.87 -1.56
CA GLY A 243 -14.38 -18.29 -2.85
C GLY A 243 -15.58 -18.44 -3.78
N VAL A 244 -16.68 -17.77 -3.48
CA VAL A 244 -17.97 -17.98 -4.13
C VAL A 244 -17.96 -17.48 -5.57
N PRO A 245 -18.13 -18.34 -6.58
CA PRO A 245 -18.29 -17.92 -7.98
C PRO A 245 -19.60 -17.16 -8.16
N THR A 246 -19.54 -15.94 -8.67
CA THR A 246 -20.75 -15.10 -8.80
C THR A 246 -20.58 -13.96 -9.82
N THR A 247 -21.65 -13.23 -10.09
CA THR A 247 -21.64 -11.95 -10.80
C THR A 247 -22.01 -10.82 -9.83
N LEU A 248 -21.84 -9.57 -10.27
CA LEU A 248 -22.18 -8.42 -9.44
C LEU A 248 -23.64 -8.44 -8.97
N GLU A 249 -24.57 -8.79 -9.87
CA GLU A 249 -26.01 -8.82 -9.59
C GLU A 249 -26.39 -9.96 -8.62
N ARG A 250 -25.63 -11.04 -8.64
CA ARG A 250 -25.90 -12.23 -7.84
C ARG A 250 -25.02 -12.35 -6.59
N ALA A 251 -24.05 -11.45 -6.40
CA ALA A 251 -23.06 -11.57 -5.33
C ALA A 251 -23.71 -11.76 -3.96
N LEU A 252 -24.71 -10.95 -3.63
CA LEU A 252 -25.39 -11.07 -2.32
C LEU A 252 -26.18 -12.38 -2.18
N PRO A 253 -27.08 -12.77 -3.09
CA PRO A 253 -27.77 -14.05 -2.94
C PRO A 253 -26.84 -15.26 -2.94
N ASP A 254 -25.87 -15.31 -3.83
CA ASP A 254 -24.96 -16.46 -3.93
C ASP A 254 -24.08 -16.59 -2.66
N MET A 255 -23.63 -15.47 -2.09
CA MET A 255 -22.93 -15.48 -0.81
C MET A 255 -23.83 -15.96 0.34
N LEU A 256 -25.05 -15.46 0.45
CA LEU A 256 -26.00 -15.85 1.52
C LEU A 256 -26.47 -17.29 1.42
N GLU A 257 -26.36 -17.93 0.25
CA GLU A 257 -26.63 -19.37 0.04
C GLU A 257 -25.43 -20.24 0.43
N THR A 258 -24.20 -19.67 0.39
CA THR A 258 -22.95 -20.44 0.56
C THR A 258 -22.37 -20.31 1.98
N ILE A 259 -22.39 -19.13 2.57
CA ILE A 259 -21.75 -18.85 3.85
C ILE A 259 -22.78 -18.66 4.97
N SER A 260 -22.35 -18.88 6.21
CA SER A 260 -23.16 -18.57 7.38
C SER A 260 -23.37 -17.06 7.56
N ARG A 261 -24.27 -16.72 8.48
CA ARG A 261 -24.54 -15.32 8.86
C ARG A 261 -24.01 -15.00 10.25
N ASP A 262 -22.97 -15.70 10.67
CA ASP A 262 -22.45 -15.66 12.04
C ASP A 262 -21.24 -14.74 12.20
N GLY A 263 -21.02 -13.85 11.23
CA GLY A 263 -19.88 -12.94 11.22
C GLY A 263 -18.61 -13.62 10.70
N VAL A 264 -18.49 -13.73 9.38
CA VAL A 264 -17.36 -14.42 8.72
C VAL A 264 -16.65 -13.54 7.69
N VAL A 265 -15.42 -13.91 7.31
CA VAL A 265 -14.75 -13.37 6.13
C VAL A 265 -14.83 -14.37 4.98
N ASP A 266 -14.99 -13.85 3.76
CA ASP A 266 -14.91 -14.65 2.54
C ASP A 266 -14.54 -13.77 1.33
N TYR A 267 -14.51 -14.33 0.13
CA TYR A 267 -14.31 -13.60 -1.12
C TYR A 267 -15.15 -14.17 -2.24
N THR A 268 -15.35 -13.37 -3.30
CA THR A 268 -16.00 -13.83 -4.52
C THR A 268 -14.97 -14.14 -5.60
N LEU A 269 -15.25 -15.17 -6.40
CA LEU A 269 -14.49 -15.54 -7.59
C LEU A 269 -15.22 -15.09 -8.83
N GLY A 270 -14.51 -14.34 -9.67
CA GLY A 270 -14.87 -14.05 -11.05
C GLY A 270 -16.25 -13.42 -11.23
N GLY A 271 -16.53 -12.99 -12.40
CA GLY A 271 -17.71 -12.25 -12.76
C GLY A 271 -17.31 -10.88 -13.26
N ASP A 272 -18.12 -10.32 -14.13
CA ASP A 272 -17.93 -8.99 -14.68
C ASP A 272 -18.19 -7.90 -13.62
N PHE A 273 -17.38 -7.90 -12.55
CA PHE A 273 -17.25 -6.71 -11.71
C PHE A 273 -16.49 -5.59 -12.45
N GLY A 274 -16.33 -5.78 -13.77
CA GLY A 274 -15.30 -5.17 -14.59
C GLY A 274 -15.42 -3.69 -14.88
N GLU A 275 -16.57 -3.07 -14.68
CA GLU A 275 -16.70 -1.65 -15.04
C GLU A 275 -16.64 -0.71 -13.84
N ILE A 276 -17.06 -1.13 -12.66
CA ILE A 276 -17.07 -0.26 -11.47
C ILE A 276 -15.64 0.13 -11.04
N GLY A 277 -14.69 -0.80 -11.08
CA GLY A 277 -13.27 -0.51 -10.78
C GLY A 277 -12.58 0.32 -11.86
N ARG A 278 -13.02 0.24 -13.11
CA ARG A 278 -12.46 1.04 -14.22
C ARG A 278 -13.02 2.45 -14.27
N ALA A 279 -14.28 2.65 -13.95
CA ALA A 279 -14.89 3.98 -13.92
C ALA A 279 -14.25 4.86 -12.85
N SER A 280 -13.99 4.35 -11.65
CA SER A 280 -13.36 5.11 -10.57
C SER A 280 -11.92 5.51 -10.85
N CYS A 281 -11.19 4.78 -11.70
CA CYS A 281 -9.81 5.09 -12.08
C CYS A 281 -9.67 5.94 -13.36
N ARG A 282 -10.69 5.95 -14.25
CA ARG A 282 -10.60 6.69 -15.51
C ARG A 282 -11.11 8.13 -15.47
N GLU A 283 -11.96 8.47 -14.54
CA GLU A 283 -12.56 9.82 -14.46
C GLU A 283 -11.74 10.85 -13.71
N ARG A 284 -10.51 10.52 -13.29
CA ARG A 284 -9.62 11.43 -12.54
C ARG A 284 -8.21 11.56 -13.14
N VAL A 285 -8.06 11.39 -14.45
CA VAL A 285 -6.81 11.73 -15.15
C VAL A 285 -7.05 12.92 -16.06
#